data_3d84439ba511306d9469962a1c036e90
#
_entry.id   3d84439ba511306d9469962a1c036e90
#
_cell.length_a   1.000
_cell.length_b   1.000
_cell.length_c   1.000
_cell.angle_alpha   90.00
_cell.angle_beta   90.00
_cell.angle_gamma   90.00
#
_symmetry.space_group_name_H-M   'P 1'
#
loop_
_entity.id
_entity.type
_entity.pdbx_description
1 polymer ?
#
loop_
_entity_poly.entity_id
_entity_poly.type
_entity_poly.pdbx_seq_one_letter_code
_entity_poly.pdbx_strand_id
1 'polypeptide(L)'
;LHGIKGLLDGQYVDLSEKINSTMDIDLLKRTPSSYLGSCRYKLPEISEDRETFDKIFKILDDLDIKYFFYIGGNDSMDTIKKLSDYAIVTGSDIKFMGVPKTIDNDLAVTDHTPGFGSAAKFIAATMKEIIRDGLVYDYPTVTIVEIMGRNAGWLTAAAALAKSDDCEGVDLISVSYTHLRAHETGRNL
;
A
#
# COMPACT_ATOMS: atom_id res chain seq x y z
N LEU A 1 -8.73 -2.85 15.37
CA LEU A 1 -7.37 -3.38 15.20
C LEU A 1 -6.50 -2.39 14.46
N HIS A 2 -5.41 -1.97 15.08
CA HIS A 2 -4.44 -1.08 14.46
C HIS A 2 -3.11 -1.80 14.28
N GLY A 3 -3.12 -2.95 13.57
CA GLY A 3 -1.95 -3.78 13.28
C GLY A 3 -1.27 -4.30 14.56
N ILE A 4 0.06 -4.44 14.52
CA ILE A 4 0.85 -4.93 15.68
C ILE A 4 0.69 -4.01 16.91
N LYS A 5 0.62 -2.69 16.70
CA LYS A 5 0.41 -1.76 17.81
C LYS A 5 -0.91 -2.05 18.51
N GLY A 6 -2.00 -2.19 17.78
CA GLY A 6 -3.31 -2.53 18.36
C GLY A 6 -3.29 -3.88 19.08
N LEU A 7 -2.59 -4.87 18.52
CA LEU A 7 -2.41 -6.17 19.16
C LEU A 7 -1.71 -6.03 20.52
N LEU A 8 -0.60 -5.29 20.58
CA LEU A 8 0.16 -5.03 21.81
C LEU A 8 -0.64 -4.25 22.86
N ASP A 9 -1.57 -3.40 22.42
CA ASP A 9 -2.48 -2.61 23.27
C ASP A 9 -3.76 -3.39 23.66
N GLY A 10 -3.88 -4.68 23.28
CA GLY A 10 -5.07 -5.50 23.52
C GLY A 10 -6.31 -5.09 22.72
N GLN A 11 -6.12 -4.34 21.64
CA GLN A 11 -7.20 -3.88 20.76
C GLN A 11 -7.43 -4.87 19.61
N TYR A 12 -8.28 -5.83 19.81
CA TYR A 12 -8.69 -6.78 18.77
C TYR A 12 -10.21 -6.96 18.76
N VAL A 13 -10.72 -7.48 17.66
CA VAL A 13 -12.14 -7.71 17.44
C VAL A 13 -12.32 -9.15 16.99
N ASP A 14 -13.20 -9.86 17.64
CA ASP A 14 -13.67 -11.15 17.16
C ASP A 14 -14.72 -10.93 16.05
N LEU A 15 -14.34 -11.27 14.82
CA LEU A 15 -15.24 -11.13 13.68
C LEU A 15 -16.29 -12.24 13.61
N SER A 16 -16.08 -13.37 14.29
CA SER A 16 -17.07 -14.44 14.34
C SER A 16 -18.35 -14.02 15.07
N GLU A 17 -18.22 -13.08 15.99
CA GLU A 17 -19.36 -12.49 16.69
C GLU A 17 -20.11 -11.42 15.85
N LYS A 18 -19.45 -10.84 14.86
CA LYS A 18 -19.97 -9.71 14.07
C LYS A 18 -20.44 -10.08 12.69
N ILE A 19 -19.87 -11.13 12.10
CA ILE A 19 -20.19 -11.58 10.75
C ILE A 19 -21.11 -12.81 10.87
N ASN A 20 -22.39 -12.57 10.75
CA ASN A 20 -23.42 -13.61 10.97
C ASN A 20 -24.12 -14.02 9.68
N SER A 21 -23.85 -13.38 8.55
CA SER A 21 -24.50 -13.63 7.28
C SER A 21 -23.58 -13.43 6.08
N THR A 22 -23.95 -13.98 4.93
CA THR A 22 -23.27 -13.71 3.66
C THR A 22 -23.35 -12.23 3.27
N MET A 23 -24.41 -11.54 3.69
CA MET A 23 -24.57 -10.12 3.47
C MET A 23 -23.52 -9.29 4.21
N ASP A 24 -23.18 -9.68 5.44
CA ASP A 24 -22.11 -9.01 6.21
C ASP A 24 -20.75 -9.18 5.52
N ILE A 25 -20.50 -10.36 4.95
CA ILE A 25 -19.30 -10.63 4.16
C ILE A 25 -19.26 -9.75 2.91
N ASP A 26 -20.38 -9.60 2.22
CA ASP A 26 -20.47 -8.78 1.01
C ASP A 26 -20.31 -7.29 1.34
N LEU A 27 -20.83 -6.81 2.45
CA LEU A 27 -20.61 -5.47 2.94
C LEU A 27 -19.15 -5.24 3.30
N LEU A 28 -18.50 -6.19 3.95
CA LEU A 28 -17.07 -6.12 4.26
C LEU A 28 -16.22 -6.02 2.98
N LYS A 29 -16.51 -6.84 1.95
CA LYS A 29 -15.82 -6.79 0.66
C LYS A 29 -15.98 -5.45 -0.06
N ARG A 30 -17.11 -4.78 0.12
CA ARG A 30 -17.39 -3.48 -0.51
C ARG A 30 -16.92 -2.28 0.31
N THR A 31 -16.36 -2.50 1.49
CA THR A 31 -15.83 -1.41 2.32
C THR A 31 -14.73 -0.66 1.55
N PRO A 32 -14.86 0.65 1.32
CA PRO A 32 -13.94 1.41 0.46
C PRO A 32 -12.65 1.83 1.20
N SER A 33 -12.34 1.17 2.29
CA SER A 33 -11.17 1.46 3.13
C SER A 33 -10.72 0.21 3.89
N SER A 34 -9.65 0.33 4.66
CA SER A 34 -9.18 -0.73 5.55
C SER A 34 -10.17 -0.88 6.72
N TYR A 35 -11.08 -1.86 6.64
CA TYR A 35 -12.09 -2.13 7.67
C TYR A 35 -11.48 -2.37 9.06
N LEU A 36 -10.37 -3.09 9.13
CA LEU A 36 -9.68 -3.41 10.37
C LEU A 36 -8.76 -2.29 10.87
N GLY A 37 -8.78 -1.13 10.20
CA GLY A 37 -7.86 -0.04 10.50
C GLY A 37 -6.46 -0.28 9.95
N SER A 38 -5.58 0.67 10.21
CA SER A 38 -4.18 0.63 9.79
C SER A 38 -3.31 1.25 10.86
N CYS A 39 -2.05 0.84 10.93
CA CYS A 39 -1.05 1.51 11.75
C CYS A 39 0.28 1.61 10.99
N ARG A 40 1.11 2.55 11.43
CA ARG A 40 2.53 2.61 11.07
C ARG A 40 3.31 2.15 12.30
N TYR A 41 3.80 0.92 12.24
CA TYR A 41 4.62 0.32 13.28
C TYR A 41 5.73 -0.47 12.64
N LYS A 42 6.97 -0.15 12.97
CA LYS A 42 8.14 -0.90 12.53
C LYS A 42 8.56 -1.80 13.68
N LEU A 43 8.46 -3.11 13.47
CA LEU A 43 8.93 -4.09 14.45
C LEU A 43 10.47 -3.98 14.54
N PRO A 44 11.05 -3.83 15.75
CA PRO A 44 12.50 -3.81 15.93
C PRO A 44 13.14 -5.13 15.50
N GLU A 45 14.47 -5.17 15.45
CA GLU A 45 15.18 -6.44 15.30
C GLU A 45 15.07 -7.27 16.58
N ILE A 46 15.05 -8.60 16.45
CA ILE A 46 14.96 -9.53 17.60
C ILE A 46 16.08 -9.30 18.61
N SER A 47 17.26 -8.92 18.11
CA SER A 47 18.43 -8.61 18.94
C SER A 47 18.30 -7.33 19.75
N GLU A 48 17.43 -6.41 19.32
CA GLU A 48 17.22 -5.09 19.96
C GLU A 48 16.11 -5.14 21.01
N ASP A 49 15.03 -5.86 20.74
CA ASP A 49 13.84 -5.88 21.60
C ASP A 49 13.11 -7.24 21.53
N ARG A 50 13.70 -8.24 22.17
CA ARG A 50 13.10 -9.57 22.27
C ARG A 50 11.79 -9.56 23.07
N GLU A 51 11.68 -8.67 24.05
CA GLU A 51 10.50 -8.59 24.92
C GLU A 51 9.21 -8.32 24.13
N THR A 52 9.29 -7.46 23.11
CA THR A 52 8.15 -7.19 22.22
C THR A 52 7.71 -8.45 21.47
N PHE A 53 8.65 -9.28 21.00
CA PHE A 53 8.30 -10.56 20.34
C PHE A 53 7.65 -11.53 21.33
N ASP A 54 8.23 -11.70 22.51
CA ASP A 54 7.68 -12.57 23.57
C ASP A 54 6.24 -12.14 23.92
N LYS A 55 5.98 -10.83 24.03
CA LYS A 55 4.65 -10.27 24.27
C LYS A 55 3.67 -10.56 23.14
N ILE A 56 4.08 -10.40 21.88
CA ILE A 56 3.24 -10.70 20.70
C ILE A 56 2.85 -12.18 20.72
N PHE A 57 3.82 -13.08 20.87
CA PHE A 57 3.58 -14.51 20.86
C PHE A 57 2.68 -14.95 22.02
N LYS A 58 2.92 -14.40 23.21
CA LYS A 58 2.05 -14.65 24.36
C LYS A 58 0.59 -14.26 24.09
N ILE A 59 0.35 -13.08 23.47
CA ILE A 59 -1.00 -12.65 23.14
C ILE A 59 -1.64 -13.59 22.11
N LEU A 60 -0.87 -14.03 21.10
CA LEU A 60 -1.37 -14.95 20.09
C LEU A 60 -1.68 -16.33 20.65
N ASP A 61 -0.86 -16.82 21.58
CA ASP A 61 -1.10 -18.09 22.30
C ASP A 61 -2.31 -17.97 23.23
N ASP A 62 -2.43 -16.90 23.99
CA ASP A 62 -3.57 -16.63 24.90
C ASP A 62 -4.90 -16.58 24.12
N LEU A 63 -4.86 -16.17 22.83
CA LEU A 63 -6.01 -16.13 21.91
C LEU A 63 -6.17 -17.42 21.10
N ASP A 64 -5.36 -18.45 21.32
CA ASP A 64 -5.32 -19.70 20.54
C ASP A 64 -5.19 -19.49 19.02
N ILE A 65 -4.41 -18.47 18.59
CA ILE A 65 -4.18 -18.19 17.19
C ILE A 65 -3.18 -19.18 16.60
N LYS A 66 -3.57 -19.88 15.54
CA LYS A 66 -2.71 -20.82 14.80
C LYS A 66 -2.21 -20.26 13.47
N TYR A 67 -2.96 -19.34 12.87
CA TYR A 67 -2.65 -18.73 11.58
C TYR A 67 -2.71 -17.21 11.70
N PHE A 68 -1.63 -16.55 11.38
CA PHE A 68 -1.54 -15.08 11.42
C PHE A 68 -1.30 -14.51 10.03
N PHE A 69 -2.28 -13.78 9.51
CA PHE A 69 -2.18 -13.10 8.23
C PHE A 69 -1.94 -11.61 8.45
N TYR A 70 -0.93 -11.07 7.81
CA TYR A 70 -0.61 -9.65 7.92
C TYR A 70 -0.60 -8.97 6.55
N ILE A 71 -1.55 -8.05 6.35
CA ILE A 71 -1.77 -7.37 5.09
C ILE A 71 -1.03 -6.04 5.10
N GLY A 72 -0.19 -5.78 4.09
CA GLY A 72 0.50 -4.50 4.00
C GLY A 72 1.59 -4.43 2.94
N GLY A 73 2.35 -3.34 2.97
CA GLY A 73 3.48 -3.09 2.08
C GLY A 73 4.80 -3.72 2.57
N ASN A 74 5.91 -3.18 2.08
CA ASN A 74 7.26 -3.71 2.35
C ASN A 74 7.57 -3.85 3.85
N ASP A 75 7.23 -2.83 4.67
CA ASP A 75 7.47 -2.88 6.12
C ASP A 75 6.64 -3.99 6.80
N SER A 76 5.46 -4.29 6.27
CA SER A 76 4.61 -5.38 6.79
C SER A 76 5.19 -6.75 6.41
N MET A 77 5.78 -6.88 5.23
CA MET A 77 6.46 -8.12 4.82
C MET A 77 7.72 -8.36 5.65
N ASP A 78 8.49 -7.31 5.97
CA ASP A 78 9.61 -7.39 6.89
C ASP A 78 9.15 -7.84 8.30
N THR A 79 8.05 -7.28 8.79
CA THR A 79 7.45 -7.69 10.06
C THR A 79 7.09 -9.18 10.07
N ILE A 80 6.44 -9.68 9.01
CA ILE A 80 6.09 -11.10 8.90
C ILE A 80 7.33 -12.00 8.87
N LYS A 81 8.36 -11.59 8.15
CA LYS A 81 9.62 -12.33 8.13
C LYS A 81 10.20 -12.46 9.53
N LYS A 82 10.32 -11.36 10.28
CA LYS A 82 10.83 -11.35 11.65
C LYS A 82 10.01 -12.25 12.59
N LEU A 83 8.67 -12.18 12.50
CA LEU A 83 7.80 -13.03 13.31
C LEU A 83 7.93 -14.51 12.94
N SER A 84 8.04 -14.82 11.63
CA SER A 84 8.25 -16.19 11.16
C SER A 84 9.60 -16.75 11.61
N ASP A 85 10.67 -15.97 11.51
CA ASP A 85 12.01 -16.36 11.98
C ASP A 85 12.01 -16.60 13.50
N TYR A 86 11.30 -15.75 14.26
CA TYR A 86 11.16 -15.92 15.70
C TYR A 86 10.36 -17.18 16.05
N ALA A 87 9.29 -17.50 15.31
CA ALA A 87 8.53 -18.74 15.50
C ALA A 87 9.41 -19.98 15.33
N ILE A 88 10.29 -19.99 14.33
CA ILE A 88 11.23 -21.10 14.09
C ILE A 88 12.19 -21.25 15.27
N VAL A 89 12.77 -20.15 15.75
CA VAL A 89 13.73 -20.17 16.85
C VAL A 89 13.10 -20.62 18.17
N THR A 90 11.85 -20.24 18.42
CA THR A 90 11.13 -20.58 19.67
C THR A 90 10.35 -21.90 19.57
N GLY A 91 10.28 -22.52 18.41
CA GLY A 91 9.51 -23.75 18.19
C GLY A 91 7.99 -23.53 18.25
N SER A 92 7.53 -22.31 17.98
CA SER A 92 6.09 -22.00 17.94
C SER A 92 5.41 -22.63 16.72
N ASP A 93 4.21 -23.18 16.91
CA ASP A 93 3.40 -23.77 15.83
C ASP A 93 2.62 -22.74 15.00
N ILE A 94 2.63 -21.47 15.40
CA ILE A 94 1.90 -20.42 14.71
C ILE A 94 2.47 -20.22 13.30
N LYS A 95 1.59 -20.21 12.29
CA LYS A 95 1.95 -20.01 10.88
C LYS A 95 1.73 -18.55 10.51
N PHE A 96 2.79 -17.87 10.09
CA PHE A 96 2.76 -16.49 9.66
C PHE A 96 2.69 -16.39 8.14
N MET A 97 1.75 -15.58 7.62
CA MET A 97 1.54 -15.37 6.18
C MET A 97 1.44 -13.88 5.87
N GLY A 98 2.35 -13.38 5.03
CA GLY A 98 2.26 -12.02 4.48
C GLY A 98 1.28 -11.97 3.31
N VAL A 99 0.42 -10.95 3.31
CA VAL A 99 -0.46 -10.63 2.19
C VAL A 99 -0.04 -9.27 1.65
N PRO A 100 0.78 -9.23 0.59
CA PRO A 100 1.33 -7.98 0.09
C PRO A 100 0.25 -7.12 -0.57
N LYS A 101 0.29 -5.82 -0.28
CA LYS A 101 -0.52 -4.79 -0.94
C LYS A 101 0.25 -3.49 -1.03
N THR A 102 0.27 -2.87 -2.17
CA THR A 102 0.76 -1.51 -2.38
C THR A 102 0.25 -0.96 -3.71
N ILE A 103 -0.03 0.34 -3.77
CA ILE A 103 -0.33 1.02 -5.04
C ILE A 103 0.94 1.44 -5.77
N ASP A 104 2.10 1.38 -5.13
CA ASP A 104 3.38 1.81 -5.70
C ASP A 104 3.89 0.88 -6.81
N ASN A 105 3.35 -0.34 -6.88
CA ASN A 105 3.75 -1.39 -7.83
C ASN A 105 5.24 -1.73 -7.76
N ASP A 106 5.79 -1.77 -6.54
CA ASP A 106 7.23 -1.90 -6.27
C ASP A 106 7.61 -3.24 -5.61
N LEU A 107 6.75 -4.26 -5.70
CA LEU A 107 7.05 -5.59 -5.19
C LEU A 107 7.85 -6.41 -6.22
N ALA A 108 8.88 -7.10 -5.75
CA ALA A 108 9.68 -7.99 -6.58
C ALA A 108 8.83 -9.15 -7.13
N VAL A 109 9.13 -9.58 -8.35
CA VAL A 109 8.47 -10.71 -9.03
C VAL A 109 6.94 -10.55 -9.10
N THR A 110 6.46 -9.31 -9.22
CA THR A 110 5.03 -8.99 -9.28
C THR A 110 4.79 -7.96 -10.37
N ASP A 111 3.97 -8.30 -11.37
CA ASP A 111 3.65 -7.39 -12.48
C ASP A 111 2.70 -6.28 -12.04
N HIS A 112 1.64 -6.65 -11.32
CA HIS A 112 0.63 -5.72 -10.83
C HIS A 112 0.32 -6.01 -9.36
N THR A 113 0.64 -5.07 -8.51
CA THR A 113 0.31 -5.16 -7.09
C THR A 113 -1.16 -4.84 -6.82
N PRO A 114 -1.77 -5.43 -5.79
CA PRO A 114 -3.14 -5.14 -5.42
C PRO A 114 -3.36 -3.65 -5.12
N GLY A 115 -4.30 -3.04 -5.84
CA GLY A 115 -4.62 -1.62 -5.76
C GLY A 115 -3.95 -0.73 -6.80
N PHE A 116 -2.86 -1.17 -7.44
CA PHE A 116 -2.15 -0.39 -8.47
C PHE A 116 -3.03 -0.07 -9.66
N GLY A 117 -3.71 -1.04 -10.26
CA GLY A 117 -4.54 -0.81 -11.44
C GLY A 117 -5.68 0.19 -11.20
N SER A 118 -6.33 0.14 -10.05
CA SER A 118 -7.36 1.11 -9.65
C SER A 118 -6.78 2.50 -9.42
N ALA A 119 -5.61 2.59 -8.79
CA ALA A 119 -4.91 3.85 -8.57
C ALA A 119 -4.44 4.47 -9.91
N ALA A 120 -3.89 3.68 -10.82
CA ALA A 120 -3.48 4.13 -12.15
C ALA A 120 -4.66 4.68 -12.96
N LYS A 121 -5.81 3.98 -12.94
CA LYS A 121 -7.03 4.45 -13.57
C LYS A 121 -7.52 5.78 -12.98
N PHE A 122 -7.48 5.90 -11.65
CA PHE A 122 -7.86 7.14 -10.96
C PHE A 122 -6.96 8.31 -11.40
N ILE A 123 -5.65 8.10 -11.44
CA ILE A 123 -4.70 9.12 -11.88
C ILE A 123 -4.95 9.53 -13.32
N ALA A 124 -5.11 8.58 -14.23
CA ALA A 124 -5.38 8.88 -15.65
C ALA A 124 -6.66 9.71 -15.82
N ALA A 125 -7.74 9.36 -15.12
CA ALA A 125 -9.00 10.10 -15.17
C ALA A 125 -8.86 11.51 -14.58
N THR A 126 -8.27 11.62 -13.40
CA THR A 126 -8.07 12.90 -12.70
C THR A 126 -7.16 13.85 -13.50
N MET A 127 -6.08 13.33 -14.07
CA MET A 127 -5.20 14.14 -14.92
C MET A 127 -5.94 14.69 -16.13
N LYS A 128 -6.82 13.89 -16.77
CA LYS A 128 -7.66 14.35 -17.88
C LYS A 128 -8.60 15.49 -17.47
N GLU A 129 -9.20 15.39 -16.28
CA GLU A 129 -10.06 16.43 -15.71
C GLU A 129 -9.28 17.72 -15.45
N ILE A 130 -8.12 17.64 -14.82
CA ILE A 130 -7.25 18.78 -14.52
C ILE A 130 -6.78 19.48 -15.78
N ILE A 131 -6.38 18.72 -16.81
CA ILE A 131 -5.96 19.28 -18.10
C ILE A 131 -7.11 20.05 -18.75
N ARG A 132 -8.30 19.49 -18.77
CA ARG A 132 -9.48 20.13 -19.33
C ARG A 132 -9.90 21.38 -18.56
N ASP A 133 -9.83 21.35 -17.25
CA ASP A 133 -10.11 22.52 -16.42
C ASP A 133 -9.14 23.67 -16.73
N GLY A 134 -7.85 23.35 -16.89
CA GLY A 134 -6.83 24.34 -17.24
C GLY A 134 -7.04 24.99 -18.63
N LEU A 135 -7.65 24.26 -19.58
CA LEU A 135 -7.89 24.75 -20.93
C LEU A 135 -9.06 25.73 -21.07
N VAL A 136 -9.89 25.89 -20.03
CA VAL A 136 -11.02 26.84 -20.07
C VAL A 136 -10.60 28.29 -19.83
N TYR A 137 -9.39 28.54 -19.36
CA TYR A 137 -8.87 29.86 -19.04
C TYR A 137 -8.09 30.47 -20.19
N ASP A 138 -8.27 31.77 -20.43
CA ASP A 138 -7.60 32.55 -21.47
C ASP A 138 -6.29 33.18 -20.97
N TYR A 139 -5.55 32.45 -20.14
CA TYR A 139 -4.22 32.85 -19.67
C TYR A 139 -3.33 31.62 -19.43
N PRO A 140 -2.01 31.76 -19.59
CA PRO A 140 -1.09 30.64 -19.40
C PRO A 140 -1.10 30.19 -17.93
N THR A 141 -1.29 28.88 -17.74
CA THR A 141 -1.26 28.21 -16.43
C THR A 141 -0.19 27.14 -16.39
N VAL A 142 0.40 26.93 -15.23
CA VAL A 142 1.28 25.79 -14.95
C VAL A 142 0.69 25.04 -13.76
N THR A 143 0.29 23.81 -13.99
CA THR A 143 -0.24 22.93 -12.93
C THR A 143 0.78 21.83 -12.63
N ILE A 144 1.21 21.74 -11.38
CA ILE A 144 2.12 20.70 -10.90
C ILE A 144 1.32 19.76 -10.01
N VAL A 145 1.28 18.48 -10.38
CA VAL A 145 0.57 17.44 -9.64
C VAL A 145 1.56 16.46 -9.04
N GLU A 146 1.61 16.40 -7.71
CA GLU A 146 2.40 15.41 -7.00
C GLU A 146 1.61 14.11 -6.88
N ILE A 147 2.22 13.00 -7.31
CA ILE A 147 1.61 11.67 -7.28
C ILE A 147 2.41 10.78 -6.33
N MET A 148 1.69 10.00 -5.52
CA MET A 148 2.29 9.08 -4.56
C MET A 148 3.23 8.06 -5.24
N GLY A 149 4.32 7.77 -4.58
CA GLY A 149 5.34 6.81 -4.98
C GLY A 149 6.68 7.20 -4.37
N ARG A 150 7.55 6.21 -4.11
CA ARG A 150 8.90 6.47 -3.59
C ARG A 150 9.93 6.38 -4.71
N ASN A 151 10.31 5.15 -5.06
CA ASN A 151 11.39 4.91 -6.02
C ASN A 151 10.88 4.37 -7.36
N ALA A 152 9.70 3.77 -7.39
CA ALA A 152 9.22 3.04 -8.55
C ALA A 152 8.56 3.92 -9.62
N GLY A 153 7.84 4.97 -9.25
CA GLY A 153 7.26 5.95 -10.19
C GLY A 153 6.14 5.44 -11.12
N TRP A 154 5.65 4.23 -10.93
CA TRP A 154 4.61 3.64 -11.78
C TRP A 154 3.32 4.44 -11.82
N LEU A 155 2.88 4.97 -10.68
CA LEU A 155 1.69 5.81 -10.60
C LEU A 155 1.88 7.14 -11.32
N THR A 156 3.06 7.75 -11.19
CA THR A 156 3.39 8.98 -11.91
C THR A 156 3.41 8.73 -13.42
N ALA A 157 3.98 7.61 -13.85
CA ALA A 157 3.97 7.19 -15.25
C ALA A 157 2.54 6.95 -15.77
N ALA A 158 1.61 6.51 -14.93
CA ALA A 158 0.21 6.30 -15.29
C ALA A 158 -0.49 7.61 -15.74
N ALA A 159 0.04 8.79 -15.40
CA ALA A 159 -0.45 10.07 -15.91
C ALA A 159 -0.40 10.16 -17.46
N ALA A 160 0.52 9.43 -18.09
CA ALA A 160 0.58 9.33 -19.55
C ALA A 160 -0.70 8.74 -20.18
N LEU A 161 -1.44 7.93 -19.42
CA LEU A 161 -2.71 7.33 -19.87
C LEU A 161 -3.87 8.34 -19.98
N ALA A 162 -3.66 9.58 -19.53
CA ALA A 162 -4.61 10.67 -19.78
C ALA A 162 -4.72 11.04 -21.27
N LYS A 163 -3.68 10.72 -22.06
CA LYS A 163 -3.69 10.97 -23.49
C LYS A 163 -4.73 10.11 -24.22
N SER A 164 -5.54 10.74 -25.04
CA SER A 164 -6.62 10.12 -25.82
C SER A 164 -6.99 11.02 -26.98
N ASP A 165 -7.92 10.60 -27.85
CA ASP A 165 -8.36 11.40 -29.01
C ASP A 165 -8.90 12.79 -28.63
N ASP A 166 -9.40 12.94 -27.41
CA ASP A 166 -9.99 14.14 -26.85
C ASP A 166 -9.14 14.84 -25.77
N CYS A 167 -7.90 14.39 -25.57
CA CYS A 167 -6.98 14.97 -24.59
C CYS A 167 -5.53 14.73 -25.01
N GLU A 168 -4.75 15.80 -25.14
CA GLU A 168 -3.33 15.71 -25.57
C GLU A 168 -2.44 15.04 -24.51
N GLY A 169 -2.91 14.95 -23.25
CA GLY A 169 -2.18 14.38 -22.15
C GLY A 169 -1.34 15.41 -21.38
N VAL A 170 -0.47 14.93 -20.51
CA VAL A 170 0.42 15.77 -19.69
C VAL A 170 1.66 16.17 -20.48
N ASP A 171 2.14 17.39 -20.27
CA ASP A 171 3.32 17.92 -20.96
C ASP A 171 4.62 17.29 -20.44
N LEU A 172 4.70 17.03 -19.15
CA LEU A 172 5.91 16.52 -18.49
C LEU A 172 5.57 15.52 -17.39
N ILE A 173 6.29 14.40 -17.37
CA ILE A 173 6.25 13.40 -16.30
C ILE A 173 7.65 13.28 -15.70
N SER A 174 7.78 13.61 -14.42
CA SER A 174 9.02 13.47 -13.69
C SER A 174 8.87 12.39 -12.61
N VAL A 175 9.57 11.27 -12.76
CA VAL A 175 9.46 10.12 -11.86
C VAL A 175 10.50 10.17 -10.73
N SER A 176 11.70 10.67 -11.02
CA SER A 176 12.75 10.91 -10.04
C SER A 176 13.74 11.94 -10.57
N TYR A 177 14.63 12.44 -9.72
CA TYR A 177 15.67 13.39 -10.14
C TYR A 177 16.58 12.84 -11.26
N THR A 178 16.69 11.52 -11.42
CA THR A 178 17.44 10.89 -12.51
C THR A 178 16.74 10.99 -13.85
N HIS A 179 15.41 11.09 -13.87
CA HIS A 179 14.61 11.22 -15.08
C HIS A 179 14.49 12.66 -15.57
N LEU A 180 14.64 13.65 -14.71
CA LEU A 180 14.67 15.06 -15.12
C LEU A 180 15.74 15.33 -16.17
N ARG A 181 16.92 14.73 -16.05
CA ARG A 181 18.01 14.87 -17.02
C ARG A 181 17.70 14.26 -18.41
N ALA A 182 16.91 13.21 -18.46
CA ALA A 182 16.55 12.56 -19.71
C ALA A 182 15.50 13.35 -20.51
N HIS A 183 14.62 14.09 -19.83
CA HIS A 183 13.61 14.92 -20.48
C HIS A 183 14.13 16.28 -20.97
N GLU A 184 15.14 16.84 -20.31
CA GLU A 184 15.78 18.08 -20.75
C GLU A 184 16.48 17.93 -22.10
N THR A 185 16.98 16.75 -22.44
CA THR A 185 17.69 16.48 -23.70
C THR A 185 16.78 16.20 -24.88
N GLY A 186 15.50 15.91 -24.66
CA GLY A 186 14.53 15.60 -25.73
C GLY A 186 13.81 16.79 -26.35
N ARG A 187 13.86 17.98 -25.74
CA ARG A 187 13.20 19.20 -26.24
C ARG A 187 14.12 20.24 -26.86
N ASN A 188 15.42 19.99 -26.93
CA ASN A 188 16.41 20.89 -27.56
C ASN A 188 16.88 20.37 -28.90
N LEU A 189 16.00 19.70 -29.67
CA LEU A 189 16.26 19.34 -31.07
C LEU A 189 15.14 19.89 -31.97
#